data_5e5e859fa076ad2f46297cded4ab6b59
#
_entry.id   5e5e859fa076ad2f46297cded4ab6b59
#
_cell.length_a   1.000
_cell.length_b   1.000
_cell.length_c   1.000
_cell.angle_alpha   90.00
_cell.angle_beta   90.00
_cell.angle_gamma   90.00
#
_symmetry.space_group_name_H-M   'P 1'
#
loop_
_entity.id
_entity.type
_entity.pdbx_description
1 polymer ?
#
loop_
_entity_poly.entity_id
_entity_poly.type
_entity_poly.pdbx_seq_one_letter_code
_entity_poly.pdbx_strand_id
1 'polypeptide(L)'
;MSTTIHFARTLRPKKLSQVIGQDTVTSMLSNSIYLDRYFPVYLFYGSRGCGKTTVARILATMINCANLENFRTDPRNHQLPCTECPSCIASREGCHPDFIEIDAASNTGVDNVRAILESAQYLPLMGRKKIYLIDEAHMLSKAAFNALLKMLEEPPSNALFILATTEVTKIPITVKSRAFLGIFNAPSHALVSEYITQVAQTHNIAITPDAVRMLVTKADRCIRDALNLLEQLASLHGEITLDVVTHTFGIADTTQIVQIIKSVALRDASQLFEALEACNFYDKNTSSFWQSLCEGFASLGRASLGAAVCNSFAPYEQELKACAGKTTTQQLAFINTQFWQAERILNITTNKHLFIEHFLSSLCNQHTQSLLNSAASQTMNPASQTTPPESLNKKIVHEARPTQPVKPAPAKSTTPEAKSEQATTSAPQGWHAALEILSQQPDKIPYSILRNAQPSISNTTLTVYIDNFNSFLESQLSERTAIWKPKLLNALPGITTIQFTLKPKNTTKEDTSAKNDGQASPTQPVLSARNLAEGPTTDLIMKYFPGKLI
;
A
#
# COMPACT_ATOMS: atom_id res chain seq x y z
N MET A 1 28.23 15.07 -31.26
CA MET A 1 27.03 15.43 -30.47
C MET A 1 26.41 14.13 -29.97
N SER A 2 26.63 13.77 -28.72
CA SER A 2 25.98 12.61 -28.11
C SER A 2 24.52 12.96 -27.85
N THR A 3 23.63 12.51 -28.71
CA THR A 3 22.19 12.53 -28.47
C THR A 3 21.94 11.65 -27.27
N THR A 4 21.57 12.24 -26.14
CA THR A 4 21.12 11.52 -24.96
C THR A 4 19.93 10.63 -25.37
N ILE A 5 20.16 9.34 -25.51
CA ILE A 5 19.13 8.39 -25.92
C ILE A 5 18.39 7.99 -24.66
N HIS A 6 17.19 8.51 -24.47
CA HIS A 6 16.32 8.10 -23.35
C HIS A 6 15.73 6.71 -23.60
N PHE A 7 16.43 5.64 -23.19
CA PHE A 7 16.04 4.24 -23.43
C PHE A 7 14.60 3.95 -23.01
N ALA A 8 14.20 4.34 -21.81
CA ALA A 8 12.85 4.09 -21.30
C ALA A 8 11.74 4.71 -22.17
N ARG A 9 12.04 5.77 -22.93
CA ARG A 9 11.11 6.43 -23.86
C ARG A 9 11.22 5.85 -25.28
N THR A 10 12.43 5.70 -25.77
CA THR A 10 12.71 5.28 -27.16
C THR A 10 12.36 3.81 -27.40
N LEU A 11 12.66 2.95 -26.41
CA LEU A 11 12.39 1.50 -26.46
C LEU A 11 10.99 1.13 -25.94
N ARG A 12 10.11 2.11 -25.73
CA ARG A 12 8.75 1.82 -25.30
C ARG A 12 8.04 0.97 -26.35
N PRO A 13 7.45 -0.19 -25.97
CA PRO A 13 6.72 -1.06 -26.89
C PRO A 13 5.64 -0.31 -27.66
N LYS A 14 5.57 -0.60 -28.98
CA LYS A 14 4.58 -0.02 -29.90
C LYS A 14 3.53 -1.03 -30.34
N LYS A 15 3.75 -2.33 -30.08
CA LYS A 15 2.86 -3.46 -30.38
C LYS A 15 2.71 -4.34 -29.15
N LEU A 16 1.58 -5.04 -29.01
CA LEU A 16 1.36 -5.96 -27.87
C LEU A 16 2.40 -7.08 -27.84
N SER A 17 2.86 -7.56 -28.98
CA SER A 17 3.90 -8.59 -29.09
C SER A 17 5.29 -8.18 -28.57
N GLN A 18 5.51 -6.90 -28.37
CA GLN A 18 6.76 -6.35 -27.80
C GLN A 18 6.70 -6.16 -26.28
N VAL A 19 5.53 -6.37 -25.68
CA VAL A 19 5.33 -6.21 -24.25
C VAL A 19 5.81 -7.46 -23.54
N ILE A 20 6.76 -7.29 -22.63
CA ILE A 20 7.46 -8.39 -21.98
C ILE A 20 6.70 -8.83 -20.72
N GLY A 21 6.50 -10.15 -20.57
CA GLY A 21 5.99 -10.78 -19.33
C GLY A 21 4.51 -10.50 -19.03
N GLN A 22 3.70 -10.09 -20.05
CA GLN A 22 2.28 -9.81 -19.88
C GLN A 22 1.42 -10.64 -20.84
N ASP A 23 1.82 -11.87 -21.15
CA ASP A 23 1.22 -12.70 -22.20
C ASP A 23 -0.29 -12.90 -22.02
N THR A 24 -0.74 -13.10 -20.79
CA THR A 24 -2.16 -13.30 -20.49
C THR A 24 -2.99 -12.07 -20.87
N VAL A 25 -2.59 -10.88 -20.42
CA VAL A 25 -3.35 -9.64 -20.67
C VAL A 25 -3.27 -9.27 -22.15
N THR A 26 -2.10 -9.37 -22.77
CA THR A 26 -1.92 -9.04 -24.20
C THR A 26 -2.71 -9.97 -25.10
N SER A 27 -2.78 -11.27 -24.78
CA SER A 27 -3.60 -12.24 -25.51
C SER A 27 -5.09 -11.96 -25.35
N MET A 28 -5.56 -11.67 -24.13
CA MET A 28 -6.97 -11.31 -23.89
C MET A 28 -7.36 -10.05 -24.66
N LEU A 29 -6.52 -9.01 -24.66
CA LEU A 29 -6.79 -7.78 -25.39
C LEU A 29 -6.78 -7.99 -26.91
N SER A 30 -5.84 -8.77 -27.44
CA SER A 30 -5.79 -9.13 -28.87
C SER A 30 -7.05 -9.86 -29.31
N ASN A 31 -7.49 -10.83 -28.52
CA ASN A 31 -8.73 -11.58 -28.80
C ASN A 31 -9.97 -10.69 -28.70
N SER A 32 -10.03 -9.79 -27.73
CA SER A 32 -11.13 -8.82 -27.59
C SER A 32 -11.26 -7.93 -28.83
N ILE A 33 -10.12 -7.47 -29.38
CA ILE A 33 -10.07 -6.65 -30.60
C ILE A 33 -10.48 -7.46 -31.81
N TYR A 34 -9.99 -8.69 -31.95
CA TYR A 34 -10.33 -9.59 -33.06
C TYR A 34 -11.83 -9.90 -33.11
N LEU A 35 -12.43 -10.18 -31.94
CA LEU A 35 -13.84 -10.54 -31.81
C LEU A 35 -14.80 -9.34 -31.79
N ASP A 36 -14.30 -8.12 -31.88
CA ASP A 36 -15.07 -6.86 -31.72
C ASP A 36 -15.83 -6.78 -30.38
N ARG A 37 -15.23 -7.31 -29.32
CA ARG A 37 -15.84 -7.36 -27.99
C ARG A 37 -15.06 -6.48 -27.02
N TYR A 38 -15.29 -5.17 -27.08
CA TYR A 38 -14.65 -4.23 -26.15
C TYR A 38 -15.45 -4.11 -24.88
N PHE A 39 -14.73 -4.06 -23.78
CA PHE A 39 -15.30 -3.56 -22.54
C PHE A 39 -15.29 -2.03 -22.58
N PRO A 40 -16.36 -1.36 -22.12
CA PRO A 40 -16.38 0.09 -22.08
C PRO A 40 -15.40 0.65 -21.05
N VAL A 41 -15.05 -0.15 -20.02
CA VAL A 41 -14.15 0.23 -18.94
C VAL A 41 -13.11 -0.86 -18.73
N TYR A 42 -11.85 -0.48 -18.72
CA TYR A 42 -10.71 -1.33 -18.35
C TYR A 42 -10.08 -0.80 -17.07
N LEU A 43 -9.69 -1.69 -16.17
CA LEU A 43 -8.89 -1.38 -14.99
C LEU A 43 -7.59 -2.21 -15.02
N PHE A 44 -6.48 -1.56 -15.36
CA PHE A 44 -5.16 -2.16 -15.38
C PHE A 44 -4.46 -1.91 -14.05
N TYR A 45 -4.08 -2.98 -13.35
CA TYR A 45 -3.41 -2.84 -12.07
C TYR A 45 -2.22 -3.78 -11.92
N GLY A 46 -1.23 -3.37 -11.13
CA GLY A 46 0.00 -4.10 -10.88
C GLY A 46 1.15 -3.19 -10.49
N SER A 47 2.35 -3.74 -10.34
CA SER A 47 3.54 -3.01 -9.90
C SER A 47 3.91 -1.85 -10.84
N ARG A 48 4.72 -0.92 -10.35
CA ARG A 48 5.22 0.20 -11.16
C ARG A 48 6.11 -0.32 -12.29
N GLY A 49 6.00 0.30 -13.48
CA GLY A 49 6.85 0.01 -14.64
C GLY A 49 6.64 -1.34 -15.32
N CYS A 50 5.61 -2.14 -14.95
CA CYS A 50 5.26 -3.42 -15.57
C CYS A 50 4.52 -3.30 -16.93
N GLY A 51 4.27 -2.07 -17.45
CA GLY A 51 3.71 -1.84 -18.78
C GLY A 51 2.23 -1.43 -18.83
N LYS A 52 1.54 -1.15 -17.72
CA LYS A 52 0.12 -0.75 -17.68
C LYS A 52 -0.21 0.37 -18.67
N THR A 53 0.41 1.53 -18.50
CA THR A 53 0.20 2.71 -19.36
C THR A 53 0.65 2.46 -20.80
N THR A 54 1.68 1.64 -21.00
CA THR A 54 2.15 1.24 -22.34
C THR A 54 1.11 0.40 -23.08
N VAL A 55 0.57 -0.63 -22.43
CA VAL A 55 -0.48 -1.48 -23.01
C VAL A 55 -1.76 -0.68 -23.24
N ALA A 56 -2.12 0.24 -22.33
CA ALA A 56 -3.26 1.14 -22.52
C ALA A 56 -3.12 1.99 -23.79
N ARG A 57 -1.94 2.58 -24.02
CA ARG A 57 -1.66 3.36 -25.23
C ARG A 57 -1.70 2.50 -26.50
N ILE A 58 -1.13 1.30 -26.45
CA ILE A 58 -1.18 0.35 -27.58
C ILE A 58 -2.64 -0.02 -27.87
N LEU A 59 -3.43 -0.37 -26.85
CA LEU A 59 -4.84 -0.70 -27.00
C LEU A 59 -5.63 0.45 -27.66
N ALA A 60 -5.43 1.68 -27.18
CA ALA A 60 -6.05 2.87 -27.75
C ALA A 60 -5.69 3.04 -29.23
N THR A 61 -4.40 2.88 -29.58
CA THR A 61 -3.93 2.97 -30.95
C THR A 61 -4.49 1.87 -31.84
N MET A 62 -4.64 0.63 -31.33
CA MET A 62 -5.19 -0.50 -32.06
C MET A 62 -6.68 -0.29 -32.38
N ILE A 63 -7.49 0.18 -31.40
CA ILE A 63 -8.93 0.43 -31.58
C ILE A 63 -9.17 1.52 -32.62
N ASN A 64 -8.36 2.56 -32.64
CA ASN A 64 -8.48 3.68 -33.56
C ASN A 64 -7.67 3.52 -34.85
N CYS A 65 -7.02 2.37 -35.05
CA CYS A 65 -6.25 2.11 -36.26
C CYS A 65 -7.15 1.96 -37.49
N ALA A 66 -6.79 2.58 -38.61
CA ALA A 66 -7.53 2.45 -39.87
C ALA A 66 -7.57 0.98 -40.39
N ASN A 67 -6.52 0.20 -40.09
CA ASN A 67 -6.40 -1.19 -40.54
C ASN A 67 -7.10 -2.20 -39.62
N LEU A 68 -7.94 -1.78 -38.68
CA LEU A 68 -8.61 -2.65 -37.73
C LEU A 68 -9.50 -3.70 -38.42
N GLU A 69 -10.28 -3.31 -39.44
CA GLU A 69 -11.17 -4.24 -40.16
C GLU A 69 -10.39 -5.24 -40.99
N ASN A 70 -9.32 -4.80 -41.65
CA ASN A 70 -8.44 -5.71 -42.42
C ASN A 70 -7.80 -6.74 -41.48
N PHE A 71 -7.39 -6.35 -40.28
CA PHE A 71 -6.89 -7.26 -39.26
C PHE A 71 -7.95 -8.28 -38.81
N ARG A 72 -9.21 -7.87 -38.62
CA ARG A 72 -10.30 -8.79 -38.26
C ARG A 72 -10.60 -9.80 -39.34
N THR A 73 -10.51 -9.40 -40.61
CA THR A 73 -10.74 -10.27 -41.75
C THR A 73 -9.60 -11.25 -41.97
N ASP A 74 -8.36 -10.77 -41.84
CA ASP A 74 -7.14 -11.59 -42.04
C ASP A 74 -6.04 -11.18 -41.02
N PRO A 75 -6.09 -11.72 -39.80
CA PRO A 75 -5.11 -11.39 -38.75
C PRO A 75 -3.71 -11.92 -39.03
N ARG A 76 -3.53 -12.83 -40.00
CA ARG A 76 -2.20 -13.36 -40.33
C ARG A 76 -1.40 -12.40 -41.20
N ASN A 77 -2.07 -11.68 -42.10
CA ASN A 77 -1.43 -10.77 -43.04
C ASN A 77 -1.46 -9.30 -42.59
N HIS A 78 -2.28 -8.95 -41.59
CA HIS A 78 -2.39 -7.59 -41.08
C HIS A 78 -1.98 -7.52 -39.61
N GLN A 79 -1.14 -6.53 -39.28
CA GLN A 79 -0.71 -6.29 -37.91
C GLN A 79 -1.42 -5.07 -37.30
N LEU A 80 -1.70 -5.13 -36.01
CA LEU A 80 -2.19 -3.99 -35.24
C LEU A 80 -1.25 -3.62 -34.09
N PRO A 81 -1.06 -2.31 -33.88
CA PRO A 81 -1.42 -1.20 -34.78
C PRO A 81 -0.58 -1.25 -36.06
N CYS A 82 -1.08 -0.71 -37.18
CA CYS A 82 -0.35 -0.72 -38.45
C CYS A 82 0.88 0.20 -38.48
N THR A 83 0.94 1.18 -37.54
CA THR A 83 2.02 2.17 -37.35
C THR A 83 2.16 3.24 -38.44
N GLU A 84 1.41 3.15 -39.54
CA GLU A 84 1.55 3.99 -40.74
C GLU A 84 0.34 4.89 -41.03
N CYS A 85 -0.86 4.53 -40.57
CA CYS A 85 -2.05 5.34 -40.79
C CYS A 85 -2.01 6.63 -39.96
N PRO A 86 -2.75 7.67 -40.36
CA PRO A 86 -2.75 8.98 -39.66
C PRO A 86 -3.05 8.85 -38.17
N SER A 87 -3.99 8.01 -37.77
CA SER A 87 -4.32 7.74 -36.36
C SER A 87 -3.15 7.14 -35.58
N CYS A 88 -2.45 6.13 -36.15
CA CYS A 88 -1.28 5.54 -35.53
C CYS A 88 -0.10 6.53 -35.42
N ILE A 89 0.09 7.39 -36.42
CA ILE A 89 1.13 8.43 -36.39
C ILE A 89 0.79 9.46 -35.31
N ALA A 90 -0.43 9.98 -35.27
CA ALA A 90 -0.87 10.93 -34.26
C ALA A 90 -0.78 10.35 -32.82
N SER A 91 -1.11 9.08 -32.63
CA SER A 91 -0.96 8.39 -31.34
C SER A 91 0.50 8.25 -30.92
N ARG A 92 1.41 7.97 -31.85
CA ARG A 92 2.85 7.89 -31.60
C ARG A 92 3.46 9.24 -31.22
N GLU A 93 2.98 10.30 -31.86
CA GLU A 93 3.41 11.70 -31.60
C GLU A 93 2.76 12.29 -30.35
N GLY A 94 1.75 11.61 -29.76
CA GLY A 94 1.04 12.06 -28.58
C GLY A 94 0.05 13.20 -28.83
N CYS A 95 -0.38 13.38 -30.10
CA CYS A 95 -1.30 14.45 -30.52
C CYS A 95 -2.64 13.90 -31.07
N HIS A 96 -3.01 12.65 -30.79
CA HIS A 96 -4.27 12.08 -31.25
C HIS A 96 -5.46 12.74 -30.54
N PRO A 97 -6.40 13.39 -31.26
CA PRO A 97 -7.48 14.16 -30.64
C PRO A 97 -8.49 13.32 -29.84
N ASP A 98 -8.64 12.05 -30.19
CA ASP A 98 -9.56 11.12 -29.54
C ASP A 98 -8.86 10.18 -28.52
N PHE A 99 -7.59 10.44 -28.18
CA PHE A 99 -6.89 9.75 -27.13
C PHE A 99 -6.41 10.74 -26.07
N ILE A 100 -7.12 10.79 -24.96
CA ILE A 100 -6.89 11.75 -23.88
C ILE A 100 -6.26 10.99 -22.70
N GLU A 101 -5.03 11.34 -22.40
CA GLU A 101 -4.28 10.78 -21.27
C GLU A 101 -4.23 11.79 -20.13
N ILE A 102 -4.62 11.35 -18.94
CA ILE A 102 -4.73 12.17 -17.75
C ILE A 102 -3.99 11.48 -16.62
N ASP A 103 -3.03 12.17 -16.04
CA ASP A 103 -2.38 11.76 -14.81
C ASP A 103 -3.23 12.20 -13.62
N ALA A 104 -3.79 11.24 -12.89
CA ALA A 104 -4.63 11.53 -11.73
C ALA A 104 -3.83 12.15 -10.57
N ALA A 105 -2.51 12.00 -10.50
CA ALA A 105 -1.68 12.64 -9.49
C ALA A 105 -1.69 14.17 -9.64
N SER A 106 -1.71 14.65 -10.89
CA SER A 106 -1.78 16.08 -11.23
C SER A 106 -3.23 16.59 -11.30
N ASN A 107 -4.22 15.70 -11.51
CA ASN A 107 -5.62 16.03 -11.78
C ASN A 107 -6.58 15.34 -10.80
N THR A 108 -6.38 15.52 -9.49
CA THR A 108 -7.17 14.88 -8.43
C THR A 108 -8.60 15.41 -8.28
N GLY A 109 -8.88 16.60 -8.84
CA GLY A 109 -10.12 17.35 -8.63
C GLY A 109 -11.33 16.78 -9.37
N VAL A 110 -12.52 16.97 -8.80
CA VAL A 110 -13.78 16.55 -9.40
C VAL A 110 -14.11 17.34 -10.68
N ASP A 111 -13.68 18.57 -10.78
CA ASP A 111 -13.99 19.45 -11.93
C ASP A 111 -13.25 19.01 -13.19
N ASN A 112 -12.00 18.53 -13.05
CA ASN A 112 -11.26 17.93 -14.16
C ASN A 112 -11.98 16.69 -14.69
N VAL A 113 -12.50 15.85 -13.78
CA VAL A 113 -13.26 14.65 -14.16
C VAL A 113 -14.58 15.03 -14.83
N ARG A 114 -15.29 16.05 -14.36
CA ARG A 114 -16.51 16.56 -15.01
C ARG A 114 -16.26 17.03 -16.45
N ALA A 115 -15.19 17.79 -16.69
CA ALA A 115 -14.80 18.20 -18.04
C ALA A 115 -14.54 16.98 -18.96
N ILE A 116 -13.93 15.91 -18.45
CA ILE A 116 -13.75 14.65 -19.17
C ILE A 116 -15.12 14.03 -19.52
N LEU A 117 -16.03 13.96 -18.55
CA LEU A 117 -17.37 13.38 -18.74
C LEU A 117 -18.20 14.16 -19.77
N GLU A 118 -18.13 15.47 -19.77
CA GLU A 118 -18.76 16.32 -20.78
C GLU A 118 -18.15 16.05 -22.16
N SER A 119 -16.81 15.99 -22.25
CA SER A 119 -16.14 15.73 -23.53
C SER A 119 -16.43 14.32 -24.08
N ALA A 120 -16.73 13.34 -23.23
CA ALA A 120 -17.02 11.95 -23.63
C ALA A 120 -18.38 11.83 -24.37
N GLN A 121 -19.27 12.79 -24.24
CA GLN A 121 -20.56 12.81 -24.93
C GLN A 121 -20.43 13.15 -26.43
N TYR A 122 -19.34 13.81 -26.83
CA TYR A 122 -19.14 14.18 -28.22
C TYR A 122 -18.56 13.02 -29.03
N LEU A 123 -18.88 12.98 -30.31
CA LEU A 123 -18.33 11.99 -31.25
C LEU A 123 -16.81 12.16 -31.43
N PRO A 124 -16.09 11.05 -31.74
CA PRO A 124 -14.67 11.12 -32.08
C PRO A 124 -14.44 11.94 -33.34
N LEU A 125 -13.29 12.62 -33.43
CA LEU A 125 -12.90 13.46 -34.56
C LEU A 125 -12.16 12.70 -35.65
N MET A 126 -11.29 11.78 -35.28
CA MET A 126 -10.41 11.03 -36.19
C MET A 126 -10.54 9.53 -36.00
N GLY A 127 -10.68 9.09 -34.76
CA GLY A 127 -10.74 7.68 -34.39
C GLY A 127 -12.15 7.08 -34.45
N ARG A 128 -12.26 5.81 -34.12
CA ARG A 128 -13.54 5.08 -33.97
C ARG A 128 -14.18 5.34 -32.62
N LYS A 129 -13.33 5.53 -31.59
CA LYS A 129 -13.76 5.78 -30.21
C LYS A 129 -12.91 6.88 -29.58
N LYS A 130 -13.53 7.66 -28.69
CA LYS A 130 -12.81 8.50 -27.74
C LYS A 130 -12.33 7.65 -26.59
N ILE A 131 -11.01 7.64 -26.37
CA ILE A 131 -10.40 6.80 -25.35
C ILE A 131 -9.76 7.69 -24.29
N TYR A 132 -10.16 7.47 -23.05
CA TYR A 132 -9.68 8.19 -21.87
C TYR A 132 -8.81 7.26 -21.04
N LEU A 133 -7.52 7.58 -20.94
CA LEU A 133 -6.59 6.89 -20.05
C LEU A 133 -6.39 7.75 -18.80
N ILE A 134 -6.79 7.22 -17.66
CA ILE A 134 -6.55 7.83 -16.35
C ILE A 134 -5.45 7.03 -15.69
N ASP A 135 -4.24 7.58 -15.69
CA ASP A 135 -3.08 6.94 -15.06
C ASP A 135 -3.03 7.29 -13.56
N GLU A 136 -2.50 6.40 -12.75
CA GLU A 136 -2.49 6.43 -11.27
C GLU A 136 -3.88 6.77 -10.68
N ALA A 137 -4.92 6.13 -11.22
CA ALA A 137 -6.32 6.39 -10.90
C ALA A 137 -6.62 6.37 -9.39
N HIS A 138 -5.83 5.66 -8.57
CA HIS A 138 -5.99 5.65 -7.11
C HIS A 138 -5.77 7.02 -6.44
N MET A 139 -5.20 8.00 -7.15
CA MET A 139 -5.02 9.37 -6.68
C MET A 139 -6.27 10.24 -6.84
N LEU A 140 -7.29 9.78 -7.56
CA LEU A 140 -8.55 10.50 -7.68
C LEU A 140 -9.25 10.64 -6.32
N SER A 141 -9.85 11.80 -6.10
CA SER A 141 -10.68 12.03 -4.92
C SER A 141 -11.94 11.15 -4.92
N LYS A 142 -12.52 10.89 -3.76
CA LYS A 142 -13.79 10.15 -3.65
C LYS A 142 -14.92 10.83 -4.44
N ALA A 143 -14.93 12.17 -4.48
CA ALA A 143 -15.91 12.93 -5.26
C ALA A 143 -15.71 12.74 -6.76
N ALA A 144 -14.46 12.67 -7.25
CA ALA A 144 -14.12 12.39 -8.64
C ALA A 144 -14.54 10.97 -9.04
N PHE A 145 -14.30 9.96 -8.22
CA PHE A 145 -14.80 8.60 -8.46
C PHE A 145 -16.33 8.55 -8.52
N ASN A 146 -17.03 9.22 -7.61
CA ASN A 146 -18.48 9.25 -7.62
C ASN A 146 -19.04 9.93 -8.90
N ALA A 147 -18.38 10.97 -9.40
CA ALA A 147 -18.75 11.58 -10.67
C ALA A 147 -18.55 10.62 -11.85
N LEU A 148 -17.48 9.81 -11.85
CA LEU A 148 -17.23 8.79 -12.87
C LEU A 148 -18.24 7.65 -12.86
N LEU A 149 -18.80 7.25 -11.71
CA LEU A 149 -19.66 6.07 -11.58
C LEU A 149 -20.83 6.09 -12.56
N LYS A 150 -21.54 7.23 -12.72
CA LYS A 150 -22.67 7.34 -13.64
C LYS A 150 -22.26 7.02 -15.09
N MET A 151 -21.09 7.49 -15.51
CA MET A 151 -20.55 7.26 -16.85
C MET A 151 -20.02 5.82 -17.03
N LEU A 152 -19.52 5.21 -15.94
CA LEU A 152 -19.04 3.83 -15.97
C LEU A 152 -20.20 2.81 -15.92
N GLU A 153 -21.38 3.22 -15.44
CA GLU A 153 -22.61 2.43 -15.46
C GLU A 153 -23.25 2.43 -16.85
N GLU A 154 -23.36 3.60 -17.47
CA GLU A 154 -23.98 3.80 -18.78
C GLU A 154 -23.01 4.57 -19.71
N PRO A 155 -21.91 3.92 -20.13
CA PRO A 155 -20.91 4.58 -20.96
C PRO A 155 -21.45 4.85 -22.37
N PRO A 156 -21.16 6.02 -22.96
CA PRO A 156 -21.49 6.29 -24.36
C PRO A 156 -20.85 5.25 -25.28
N SER A 157 -21.55 4.82 -26.30
CA SER A 157 -21.06 3.81 -27.25
C SER A 157 -19.78 4.20 -27.99
N ASN A 158 -19.52 5.52 -28.07
CA ASN A 158 -18.34 6.12 -28.71
C ASN A 158 -17.18 6.36 -27.75
N ALA A 159 -17.35 6.11 -26.44
CA ALA A 159 -16.29 6.32 -25.44
C ALA A 159 -15.76 5.00 -24.87
N LEU A 160 -14.50 5.01 -24.42
CA LEU A 160 -13.85 3.90 -23.73
C LEU A 160 -12.94 4.46 -22.64
N PHE A 161 -13.01 3.90 -21.44
CA PHE A 161 -12.22 4.33 -20.30
C PHE A 161 -11.18 3.26 -19.91
N ILE A 162 -9.94 3.69 -19.72
CA ILE A 162 -8.86 2.84 -19.23
C ILE A 162 -8.32 3.48 -17.94
N LEU A 163 -8.51 2.80 -16.83
CA LEU A 163 -7.96 3.20 -15.54
C LEU A 163 -6.69 2.40 -15.28
N ALA A 164 -5.57 3.04 -15.04
CA ALA A 164 -4.33 2.37 -14.65
C ALA A 164 -3.98 2.74 -13.21
N THR A 165 -3.54 1.75 -12.41
CA THR A 165 -3.20 1.98 -10.99
C THR A 165 -2.13 1.03 -10.50
N THR A 166 -1.33 1.50 -9.54
CA THR A 166 -0.42 0.65 -8.75
C THR A 166 -1.12 0.09 -7.50
N GLU A 167 -2.21 0.73 -7.02
CA GLU A 167 -2.89 0.39 -5.78
C GLU A 167 -4.37 0.08 -6.02
N VAL A 168 -4.66 -1.17 -6.40
CA VAL A 168 -6.05 -1.61 -6.65
C VAL A 168 -6.94 -1.57 -5.40
N THR A 169 -6.36 -1.66 -4.21
CA THR A 169 -7.10 -1.61 -2.94
C THR A 169 -7.78 -0.27 -2.70
N LYS A 170 -7.19 0.82 -3.19
CA LYS A 170 -7.76 2.18 -3.09
C LYS A 170 -8.88 2.45 -4.10
N ILE A 171 -9.03 1.62 -5.13
CA ILE A 171 -10.11 1.76 -6.13
C ILE A 171 -11.44 1.26 -5.53
N PRO A 172 -12.53 2.04 -5.61
CA PRO A 172 -13.84 1.63 -5.11
C PRO A 172 -14.34 0.31 -5.73
N ILE A 173 -15.00 -0.52 -4.93
CA ILE A 173 -15.53 -1.82 -5.40
C ILE A 173 -16.55 -1.64 -6.52
N THR A 174 -17.30 -0.55 -6.49
CA THR A 174 -18.28 -0.19 -7.52
C THR A 174 -17.66 0.03 -8.90
N VAL A 175 -16.43 0.53 -8.97
CA VAL A 175 -15.66 0.66 -10.22
C VAL A 175 -15.13 -0.71 -10.65
N LYS A 176 -14.56 -1.49 -9.70
CA LYS A 176 -14.00 -2.83 -10.00
C LYS A 176 -15.04 -3.78 -10.58
N SER A 177 -16.27 -3.73 -10.09
CA SER A 177 -17.35 -4.61 -10.54
C SER A 177 -17.86 -4.32 -11.95
N ARG A 178 -17.53 -3.16 -12.53
CA ARG A 178 -17.96 -2.71 -13.86
C ARG A 178 -16.82 -2.68 -14.89
N ALA A 179 -15.60 -2.88 -14.46
CA ALA A 179 -14.42 -2.83 -15.31
C ALA A 179 -13.88 -4.22 -15.66
N PHE A 180 -13.33 -4.36 -16.85
CA PHE A 180 -12.45 -5.50 -17.15
C PHE A 180 -11.15 -5.36 -16.37
N LEU A 181 -10.82 -6.37 -15.57
CA LEU A 181 -9.63 -6.36 -14.72
C LEU A 181 -8.43 -6.96 -15.47
N GLY A 182 -7.47 -6.11 -15.83
CA GLY A 182 -6.18 -6.51 -16.39
C GLY A 182 -5.10 -6.53 -15.29
N ILE A 183 -4.61 -7.74 -14.96
CA ILE A 183 -3.57 -7.92 -13.92
C ILE A 183 -2.20 -7.89 -14.58
N PHE A 184 -1.36 -6.95 -14.18
CA PHE A 184 0.02 -6.82 -14.64
C PHE A 184 0.98 -7.29 -13.54
N ASN A 185 1.59 -8.44 -13.77
CA ASN A 185 2.56 -9.00 -12.85
C ASN A 185 3.96 -8.42 -13.10
N ALA A 186 4.79 -8.36 -12.06
CA ALA A 186 6.21 -8.08 -12.24
C ALA A 186 6.84 -9.21 -13.08
N PRO A 187 7.59 -8.89 -14.16
CA PRO A 187 8.26 -9.90 -14.95
C PRO A 187 9.27 -10.70 -14.11
N SER A 188 9.61 -11.91 -14.54
CA SER A 188 10.66 -12.68 -13.87
C SER A 188 12.02 -12.00 -14.00
N HIS A 189 12.89 -12.21 -13.00
CA HIS A 189 14.25 -11.67 -13.02
C HIS A 189 15.02 -12.10 -14.27
N ALA A 190 14.87 -13.37 -14.69
CA ALA A 190 15.52 -13.92 -15.88
C ALA A 190 15.08 -13.17 -17.15
N LEU A 191 13.77 -12.96 -17.32
CA LEU A 191 13.21 -12.28 -18.49
C LEU A 191 13.66 -10.82 -18.60
N VAL A 192 13.72 -10.09 -17.47
CA VAL A 192 14.23 -8.71 -17.47
C VAL A 192 15.73 -8.69 -17.76
N SER A 193 16.51 -9.64 -17.20
CA SER A 193 17.94 -9.72 -17.46
C SER A 193 18.24 -10.00 -18.92
N GLU A 194 17.51 -10.93 -19.54
CA GLU A 194 17.63 -11.21 -20.98
C GLU A 194 17.34 -9.96 -21.81
N TYR A 195 16.26 -9.26 -21.51
CA TYR A 195 15.90 -8.03 -22.22
C TYR A 195 16.96 -6.93 -22.09
N ILE A 196 17.46 -6.69 -20.87
CA ILE A 196 18.52 -5.69 -20.64
C ILE A 196 19.80 -6.08 -21.39
N THR A 197 20.15 -7.38 -21.44
CA THR A 197 21.29 -7.87 -22.21
C THR A 197 21.10 -7.61 -23.71
N GLN A 198 19.92 -7.89 -24.26
CA GLN A 198 19.61 -7.61 -25.67
C GLN A 198 19.70 -6.10 -25.99
N VAL A 199 19.17 -5.25 -25.11
CA VAL A 199 19.28 -3.79 -25.26
C VAL A 199 20.74 -3.34 -25.22
N ALA A 200 21.54 -3.83 -24.29
CA ALA A 200 22.96 -3.51 -24.19
C ALA A 200 23.73 -3.92 -25.46
N GLN A 201 23.47 -5.12 -25.99
CA GLN A 201 24.06 -5.59 -27.24
C GLN A 201 23.68 -4.71 -28.44
N THR A 202 22.37 -4.38 -28.56
CA THR A 202 21.86 -3.55 -29.66
C THR A 202 22.49 -2.15 -29.68
N HIS A 203 22.80 -1.61 -28.50
CA HIS A 203 23.38 -0.27 -28.34
C HIS A 203 24.89 -0.27 -28.11
N ASN A 204 25.57 -1.43 -28.29
CA ASN A 204 27.02 -1.60 -28.10
C ASN A 204 27.51 -1.17 -26.71
N ILE A 205 26.74 -1.49 -25.67
CA ILE A 205 27.11 -1.24 -24.28
C ILE A 205 27.77 -2.52 -23.74
N ALA A 206 29.03 -2.40 -23.31
CA ALA A 206 29.76 -3.49 -22.68
C ALA A 206 29.28 -3.65 -21.23
N ILE A 207 28.61 -4.75 -20.90
CA ILE A 207 28.12 -5.04 -19.57
C ILE A 207 28.32 -6.51 -19.22
N THR A 208 28.78 -6.79 -18.00
CA THR A 208 28.97 -8.16 -17.54
C THR A 208 27.65 -8.79 -17.06
N PRO A 209 27.47 -10.13 -17.16
CA PRO A 209 26.25 -10.80 -16.69
C PRO A 209 25.93 -10.56 -15.22
N ASP A 210 26.93 -10.42 -14.36
CA ASP A 210 26.76 -10.12 -12.94
C ASP A 210 26.27 -8.69 -12.71
N ALA A 211 26.79 -7.74 -13.50
CA ALA A 211 26.30 -6.36 -13.48
C ALA A 211 24.85 -6.27 -13.93
N VAL A 212 24.44 -7.03 -14.97
CA VAL A 212 23.02 -7.11 -15.39
C VAL A 212 22.15 -7.64 -14.25
N ARG A 213 22.55 -8.74 -13.59
CA ARG A 213 21.78 -9.29 -12.46
C ARG A 213 21.62 -8.29 -11.33
N MET A 214 22.68 -7.59 -10.95
CA MET A 214 22.66 -6.57 -9.91
C MET A 214 21.77 -5.38 -10.30
N LEU A 215 21.87 -4.92 -11.55
CA LEU A 215 21.06 -3.81 -12.09
C LEU A 215 19.56 -4.16 -12.05
N VAL A 216 19.16 -5.37 -12.47
CA VAL A 216 17.77 -5.83 -12.44
C VAL A 216 17.27 -5.99 -11.01
N THR A 217 18.10 -6.47 -10.09
CA THR A 217 17.77 -6.53 -8.66
C THR A 217 17.55 -5.13 -8.10
N LYS A 218 18.43 -4.18 -8.40
CA LYS A 218 18.31 -2.77 -7.99
C LYS A 218 17.06 -2.09 -8.53
N ALA A 219 16.65 -2.44 -9.75
CA ALA A 219 15.44 -1.94 -10.39
C ALA A 219 14.15 -2.62 -9.88
N ASP A 220 14.22 -3.55 -8.93
CA ASP A 220 13.09 -4.38 -8.47
C ASP A 220 12.29 -4.98 -9.65
N ARG A 221 12.99 -5.47 -10.67
CA ARG A 221 12.41 -6.03 -11.91
C ARG A 221 11.54 -5.05 -12.70
N CYS A 222 11.57 -3.76 -12.37
CA CYS A 222 10.91 -2.70 -13.12
C CYS A 222 11.69 -2.41 -14.40
N ILE A 223 11.15 -2.75 -15.56
CA ILE A 223 11.83 -2.58 -16.87
C ILE A 223 12.21 -1.12 -17.10
N ARG A 224 11.33 -0.16 -16.78
CA ARG A 224 11.58 1.27 -16.94
C ARG A 224 12.80 1.72 -16.13
N ASP A 225 12.84 1.32 -14.87
CA ASP A 225 13.91 1.73 -13.96
C ASP A 225 15.22 1.02 -14.33
N ALA A 226 15.17 -0.25 -14.76
CA ALA A 226 16.34 -0.98 -15.28
C ALA A 226 16.95 -0.31 -16.52
N LEU A 227 16.13 0.15 -17.46
CA LEU A 227 16.58 0.90 -18.64
C LEU A 227 17.20 2.24 -18.27
N ASN A 228 16.61 2.96 -17.31
CA ASN A 228 17.16 4.24 -16.84
C ASN A 228 18.51 4.03 -16.13
N LEU A 229 18.64 2.98 -15.30
CA LEU A 229 19.90 2.66 -14.64
C LEU A 229 20.97 2.24 -15.66
N LEU A 230 20.61 1.45 -16.67
CA LEU A 230 21.52 1.08 -17.75
C LEU A 230 22.03 2.32 -18.51
N GLU A 231 21.12 3.23 -18.86
CA GLU A 231 21.45 4.49 -19.52
C GLU A 231 22.39 5.35 -18.68
N GLN A 232 22.13 5.48 -17.39
CA GLN A 232 22.97 6.22 -16.45
C GLN A 232 24.38 5.65 -16.40
N LEU A 233 24.52 4.33 -16.26
CA LEU A 233 25.81 3.66 -16.23
C LEU A 233 26.55 3.78 -17.55
N ALA A 234 25.88 3.58 -18.67
CA ALA A 234 26.47 3.71 -20.00
C ALA A 234 26.96 5.14 -20.33
N SER A 235 26.35 6.16 -19.71
CA SER A 235 26.77 7.55 -19.88
C SER A 235 28.04 7.90 -19.07
N LEU A 236 28.31 7.16 -18.01
CA LEU A 236 29.41 7.43 -17.08
C LEU A 236 30.64 6.55 -17.31
N HIS A 237 30.44 5.32 -17.83
CA HIS A 237 31.46 4.27 -17.88
C HIS A 237 31.52 3.61 -19.26
N GLY A 238 32.75 3.24 -19.69
CA GLY A 238 32.96 2.51 -20.96
C GLY A 238 32.56 1.03 -20.87
N GLU A 239 32.89 0.37 -19.77
CA GLU A 239 32.50 -1.00 -19.45
C GLU A 239 31.78 -1.05 -18.11
N ILE A 240 30.66 -1.74 -18.05
CA ILE A 240 29.82 -1.85 -16.86
C ILE A 240 30.09 -3.20 -16.19
N THR A 241 30.94 -3.19 -15.17
CA THR A 241 31.21 -4.34 -14.30
C THR A 241 30.36 -4.30 -13.04
N LEU A 242 30.34 -5.39 -12.26
CA LEU A 242 29.65 -5.44 -10.97
C LEU A 242 30.15 -4.34 -10.02
N ASP A 243 31.46 -4.10 -9.97
CA ASP A 243 32.08 -3.08 -9.12
C ASP A 243 31.62 -1.67 -9.49
N VAL A 244 31.49 -1.39 -10.79
CA VAL A 244 30.94 -0.11 -11.29
C VAL A 244 29.50 0.07 -10.82
N VAL A 245 28.65 -0.96 -10.92
CA VAL A 245 27.26 -0.89 -10.47
C VAL A 245 27.17 -0.65 -8.96
N THR A 246 27.92 -1.44 -8.18
CA THR A 246 27.88 -1.35 -6.70
C THR A 246 28.41 -0.02 -6.20
N HIS A 247 29.49 0.48 -6.80
CA HIS A 247 30.06 1.78 -6.45
C HIS A 247 29.16 2.95 -6.84
N THR A 248 28.67 2.97 -8.09
CA THR A 248 27.84 4.09 -8.60
C THR A 248 26.53 4.25 -7.81
N PHE A 249 25.91 3.14 -7.40
CA PHE A 249 24.64 3.18 -6.68
C PHE A 249 24.77 3.05 -5.17
N GLY A 250 25.98 3.02 -4.63
CA GLY A 250 26.23 2.88 -3.20
C GLY A 250 25.62 1.58 -2.63
N ILE A 251 25.69 0.49 -3.40
CA ILE A 251 25.19 -0.82 -2.95
C ILE A 251 26.30 -1.47 -2.13
N ALA A 252 25.96 -2.03 -0.98
CA ALA A 252 26.93 -2.81 -0.21
C ALA A 252 27.16 -4.16 -0.90
N ASP A 253 28.43 -4.59 -0.95
CA ASP A 253 28.77 -5.92 -1.43
C ASP A 253 28.14 -6.99 -0.52
N THR A 254 27.68 -8.08 -1.13
CA THR A 254 27.06 -9.20 -0.39
C THR A 254 28.02 -9.79 0.65
N THR A 255 29.33 -9.82 0.36
CA THR A 255 30.37 -10.26 1.31
C THR A 255 30.35 -9.42 2.58
N GLN A 256 30.28 -8.09 2.42
CA GLN A 256 30.25 -7.13 3.54
C GLN A 256 28.98 -7.31 4.37
N ILE A 257 27.84 -7.49 3.71
CA ILE A 257 26.56 -7.77 4.37
C ILE A 257 26.63 -9.08 5.17
N VAL A 258 27.22 -10.13 4.62
CA VAL A 258 27.41 -11.42 5.33
C VAL A 258 28.27 -11.26 6.57
N GLN A 259 29.32 -10.43 6.53
CA GLN A 259 30.14 -10.14 7.70
C GLN A 259 29.35 -9.43 8.80
N ILE A 260 28.56 -8.42 8.43
CA ILE A 260 27.66 -7.72 9.37
C ILE A 260 26.65 -8.69 9.99
N ILE A 261 26.03 -9.56 9.17
CA ILE A 261 25.09 -10.58 9.65
C ILE A 261 25.74 -11.52 10.66
N LYS A 262 26.98 -11.97 10.36
CA LYS A 262 27.74 -12.82 11.28
C LYS A 262 28.03 -12.13 12.61
N SER A 263 28.48 -10.88 12.56
CA SER A 263 28.79 -10.09 13.76
C SER A 263 27.57 -9.92 14.65
N VAL A 264 26.41 -9.59 14.07
CA VAL A 264 25.14 -9.47 14.81
C VAL A 264 24.67 -10.83 15.35
N ALA A 265 24.72 -11.90 14.55
CA ALA A 265 24.30 -13.23 14.97
C ALA A 265 25.18 -13.81 16.09
N LEU A 266 26.47 -13.55 16.04
CA LEU A 266 27.44 -13.95 17.07
C LEU A 266 27.54 -12.95 18.23
N ARG A 267 26.83 -11.81 18.15
CA ARG A 267 26.78 -10.74 19.15
C ARG A 267 28.15 -10.10 19.43
N ASP A 268 28.96 -9.96 18.40
CA ASP A 268 30.25 -9.31 18.47
C ASP A 268 30.15 -7.86 17.99
N ALA A 269 30.03 -6.93 18.93
CA ALA A 269 29.91 -5.51 18.62
C ALA A 269 31.20 -4.94 18.00
N SER A 270 32.39 -5.45 18.39
CA SER A 270 33.66 -4.98 17.82
C SER A 270 33.75 -5.32 16.34
N GLN A 271 33.48 -6.58 15.99
CA GLN A 271 33.45 -7.02 14.59
C GLN A 271 32.32 -6.32 13.79
N LEU A 272 31.21 -5.94 14.43
CA LEU A 272 30.16 -5.18 13.76
C LEU A 272 30.67 -3.80 13.32
N PHE A 273 31.30 -3.06 14.20
CA PHE A 273 31.80 -1.72 13.86
C PHE A 273 32.94 -1.80 12.83
N GLU A 274 33.86 -2.76 12.95
CA GLU A 274 34.90 -3.00 11.93
C GLU A 274 34.26 -3.31 10.55
N ALA A 275 33.23 -4.13 10.50
CA ALA A 275 32.51 -4.45 9.25
C ALA A 275 31.78 -3.24 8.67
N LEU A 276 31.18 -2.38 9.50
CA LEU A 276 30.51 -1.14 9.07
C LEU A 276 31.54 -0.12 8.52
N GLU A 277 32.71 0.02 9.15
CA GLU A 277 33.79 0.87 8.64
C GLU A 277 34.36 0.33 7.33
N ALA A 278 34.66 -0.97 7.26
CA ALA A 278 35.19 -1.62 6.06
C ALA A 278 34.29 -1.51 4.84
N CYS A 279 32.97 -1.43 5.05
CA CYS A 279 32.01 -1.23 3.96
C CYS A 279 31.76 0.23 3.60
N ASN A 280 32.39 1.22 4.26
CA ASN A 280 32.09 2.63 4.14
C ASN A 280 30.57 2.89 4.25
N PHE A 281 29.98 2.42 5.35
CA PHE A 281 28.52 2.38 5.55
C PHE A 281 27.83 3.74 5.33
N TYR A 282 28.46 4.84 5.76
CA TYR A 282 27.89 6.19 5.62
C TYR A 282 27.77 6.68 4.18
N ASP A 283 28.54 6.11 3.24
CA ASP A 283 28.48 6.41 1.81
C ASP A 283 27.45 5.54 1.07
N LYS A 284 26.91 4.52 1.74
CA LYS A 284 25.96 3.58 1.13
C LYS A 284 24.53 4.13 1.09
N ASN A 285 23.77 3.69 0.10
CA ASN A 285 22.34 3.98 0.03
C ASN A 285 21.61 3.22 1.15
N THR A 286 21.05 3.94 2.12
CA THR A 286 20.43 3.37 3.32
C THR A 286 19.27 2.42 3.01
N SER A 287 18.47 2.70 1.98
CA SER A 287 17.31 1.84 1.63
C SER A 287 17.77 0.52 1.03
N SER A 288 18.76 0.54 0.11
CA SER A 288 19.35 -0.69 -0.45
C SER A 288 20.09 -1.49 0.60
N PHE A 289 20.84 -0.81 1.48
CA PHE A 289 21.57 -1.45 2.58
C PHE A 289 20.62 -2.16 3.54
N TRP A 290 19.54 -1.50 3.94
CA TRP A 290 18.50 -2.07 4.79
C TRP A 290 17.84 -3.30 4.15
N GLN A 291 17.49 -3.21 2.87
CA GLN A 291 16.91 -4.32 2.13
C GLN A 291 17.87 -5.52 2.09
N SER A 292 19.16 -5.29 1.79
CA SER A 292 20.17 -6.35 1.77
C SER A 292 20.35 -7.01 3.14
N LEU A 293 20.27 -6.24 4.24
CA LEU A 293 20.28 -6.79 5.59
C LEU A 293 19.04 -7.66 5.86
N CYS A 294 17.83 -7.18 5.50
CA CYS A 294 16.59 -7.96 5.66
C CYS A 294 16.65 -9.28 4.89
N GLU A 295 17.09 -9.27 3.62
CA GLU A 295 17.26 -10.48 2.81
C GLU A 295 18.32 -11.42 3.40
N GLY A 296 19.40 -10.88 3.91
CA GLY A 296 20.47 -11.65 4.53
C GLY A 296 20.05 -12.32 5.83
N PHE A 297 19.35 -11.63 6.73
CA PHE A 297 18.82 -12.22 7.96
C PHE A 297 17.70 -13.24 7.66
N ALA A 298 16.87 -12.98 6.64
CA ALA A 298 15.91 -13.98 6.15
C ALA A 298 16.62 -15.23 5.61
N SER A 299 17.76 -15.06 4.90
CA SER A 299 18.58 -16.17 4.41
C SER A 299 19.23 -16.95 5.55
N LEU A 300 19.71 -16.27 6.59
CA LEU A 300 20.20 -16.91 7.81
C LEU A 300 19.10 -17.72 8.53
N GLY A 301 17.90 -17.18 8.61
CA GLY A 301 16.74 -17.88 9.14
C GLY A 301 16.37 -19.13 8.32
N ARG A 302 16.41 -19.06 6.99
CA ARG A 302 16.21 -20.23 6.11
C ARG A 302 17.30 -21.27 6.29
N ALA A 303 18.55 -20.84 6.36
CA ALA A 303 19.70 -21.72 6.58
C ALA A 303 19.59 -22.49 7.91
N SER A 304 19.06 -21.87 8.98
CA SER A 304 18.83 -22.53 10.27
C SER A 304 17.77 -23.62 10.23
N LEU A 305 16.83 -23.54 9.29
CA LEU A 305 15.78 -24.52 9.04
C LEU A 305 16.13 -25.55 7.95
N GLY A 306 17.35 -25.49 7.41
CA GLY A 306 17.79 -26.37 6.32
C GLY A 306 17.19 -26.03 4.94
N ALA A 307 16.52 -24.89 4.79
CA ALA A 307 15.94 -24.45 3.53
C ALA A 307 16.97 -23.68 2.68
N ALA A 308 16.74 -23.60 1.37
CA ALA A 308 17.58 -22.84 0.45
C ALA A 308 17.59 -21.34 0.81
N VAL A 309 18.77 -20.72 0.79
CA VAL A 309 18.95 -19.28 1.00
C VAL A 309 18.45 -18.47 -0.20
N CYS A 310 18.29 -17.15 -0.04
CA CYS A 310 17.97 -16.28 -1.17
C CYS A 310 19.07 -16.32 -2.23
N ASN A 311 18.70 -16.17 -3.50
CA ASN A 311 19.65 -16.27 -4.63
C ASN A 311 20.85 -15.33 -4.49
N SER A 312 20.65 -14.12 -3.95
CA SER A 312 21.72 -13.14 -3.69
C SER A 312 22.79 -13.65 -2.71
N PHE A 313 22.43 -14.58 -1.83
CA PHE A 313 23.28 -15.14 -0.79
C PHE A 313 23.69 -16.61 -1.07
N ALA A 314 23.32 -17.16 -2.24
CA ALA A 314 23.67 -18.55 -2.59
C ALA A 314 25.18 -18.87 -2.50
N PRO A 315 26.13 -17.99 -2.92
CA PRO A 315 27.57 -18.25 -2.76
C PRO A 315 28.01 -18.41 -1.30
N TYR A 316 27.28 -17.81 -0.36
CA TYR A 316 27.60 -17.77 1.07
C TYR A 316 26.78 -18.75 1.91
N GLU A 317 26.07 -19.70 1.27
CA GLU A 317 25.16 -20.63 1.96
C GLU A 317 25.85 -21.44 3.05
N GLN A 318 27.07 -21.92 2.78
CA GLN A 318 27.84 -22.71 3.77
C GLN A 318 28.23 -21.87 4.99
N GLU A 319 28.62 -20.61 4.78
CA GLU A 319 28.95 -19.68 5.84
C GLU A 319 27.75 -19.31 6.70
N LEU A 320 26.61 -19.06 6.05
CA LEU A 320 25.36 -18.79 6.74
C LEU A 320 24.85 -20.01 7.53
N LYS A 321 24.99 -21.22 7.01
CA LYS A 321 24.70 -22.47 7.75
C LYS A 321 25.59 -22.64 8.97
N ALA A 322 26.89 -22.40 8.83
CA ALA A 322 27.81 -22.45 9.95
C ALA A 322 27.50 -21.40 11.03
N CYS A 323 27.08 -20.20 10.63
CA CYS A 323 26.63 -19.15 11.52
C CYS A 323 25.29 -19.52 12.20
N ALA A 324 24.33 -20.05 11.45
CA ALA A 324 23.03 -20.50 11.96
C ALA A 324 23.19 -21.61 13.02
N GLY A 325 24.16 -22.51 12.85
CA GLY A 325 24.48 -23.55 13.84
C GLY A 325 24.98 -23.02 15.19
N LYS A 326 25.49 -21.80 15.22
CA LYS A 326 25.93 -21.10 16.45
C LYS A 326 24.88 -20.20 17.06
N THR A 327 23.74 -20.00 16.39
CA THR A 327 22.68 -19.08 16.79
C THR A 327 21.42 -19.86 17.12
N THR A 328 20.75 -19.54 18.22
CA THR A 328 19.50 -20.26 18.58
C THR A 328 18.33 -19.78 17.71
N THR A 329 17.38 -20.67 17.42
CA THR A 329 16.17 -20.36 16.66
C THR A 329 15.37 -19.20 17.29
N GLN A 330 15.36 -19.12 18.63
CA GLN A 330 14.70 -18.02 19.35
C GLN A 330 15.37 -16.67 19.09
N GLN A 331 16.70 -16.64 19.02
CA GLN A 331 17.47 -15.42 18.68
C GLN A 331 17.16 -14.95 17.25
N LEU A 332 17.14 -15.87 16.29
CA LEU A 332 16.81 -15.53 14.91
C LEU A 332 15.38 -15.03 14.75
N ALA A 333 14.42 -15.66 15.42
CA ALA A 333 13.03 -15.20 15.44
C ALA A 333 12.93 -13.79 16.05
N PHE A 334 13.65 -13.55 17.15
CA PHE A 334 13.72 -12.24 17.78
C PHE A 334 14.31 -11.18 16.83
N ILE A 335 15.49 -11.43 16.23
CA ILE A 335 16.12 -10.51 15.27
C ILE A 335 15.14 -10.17 14.13
N ASN A 336 14.50 -11.16 13.52
CA ASN A 336 13.55 -10.93 12.45
C ASN A 336 12.36 -10.06 12.90
N THR A 337 11.84 -10.29 14.11
CA THR A 337 10.75 -9.47 14.66
C THR A 337 11.19 -8.02 14.86
N GLN A 338 12.43 -7.78 15.33
CA GLN A 338 12.98 -6.44 15.50
C GLN A 338 13.11 -5.71 14.16
N PHE A 339 13.54 -6.39 13.08
CA PHE A 339 13.58 -5.80 11.74
C PHE A 339 12.22 -5.31 11.26
N TRP A 340 11.15 -6.10 11.45
CA TRP A 340 9.78 -5.69 11.11
C TRP A 340 9.32 -4.45 11.87
N GLN A 341 9.68 -4.34 13.15
CA GLN A 341 9.33 -3.17 13.97
C GLN A 341 10.14 -1.94 13.56
N ALA A 342 11.42 -2.13 13.29
CA ALA A 342 12.36 -1.06 12.93
C ALA A 342 12.05 -0.44 11.57
N GLU A 343 11.49 -1.19 10.61
CA GLU A 343 11.16 -0.69 9.27
C GLU A 343 10.23 0.52 9.31
N ARG A 344 9.23 0.50 10.18
CA ARG A 344 8.30 1.63 10.35
C ARG A 344 9.02 2.88 10.87
N ILE A 345 9.96 2.70 11.79
CA ILE A 345 10.73 3.80 12.40
C ILE A 345 11.73 4.35 11.38
N LEU A 346 12.42 3.47 10.64
CA LEU A 346 13.38 3.85 9.59
C LEU A 346 12.74 4.77 8.54
N ASN A 347 11.48 4.51 8.17
CA ASN A 347 10.77 5.29 7.14
C ASN A 347 10.44 6.73 7.59
N ILE A 348 10.31 6.98 8.90
CA ILE A 348 10.02 8.31 9.46
C ILE A 348 11.26 9.02 10.01
N THR A 349 12.38 8.30 10.16
CA THR A 349 13.62 8.83 10.75
C THR A 349 14.37 9.69 9.73
N THR A 350 14.83 10.87 10.18
CA THR A 350 15.60 11.80 9.35
C THR A 350 17.03 11.29 9.10
N ASN A 351 17.73 10.81 10.14
CA ASN A 351 19.09 10.25 10.03
C ASN A 351 19.05 8.72 10.01
N LYS A 352 18.87 8.16 8.81
CA LYS A 352 18.72 6.73 8.62
C LYS A 352 20.00 5.93 8.92
N HIS A 353 21.18 6.48 8.61
CA HIS A 353 22.45 5.81 8.90
C HIS A 353 22.66 5.60 10.40
N LEU A 354 22.54 6.66 11.18
CA LEU A 354 22.68 6.58 12.64
C LEU A 354 21.64 5.64 13.27
N PHE A 355 20.43 5.63 12.74
CA PHE A 355 19.39 4.70 13.18
C PHE A 355 19.78 3.25 12.93
N ILE A 356 20.25 2.91 11.72
CA ILE A 356 20.66 1.54 11.36
C ILE A 356 21.84 1.08 12.22
N GLU A 357 22.86 1.91 12.39
CA GLU A 357 24.02 1.62 13.23
C GLU A 357 23.60 1.34 14.68
N HIS A 358 22.80 2.22 15.28
CA HIS A 358 22.29 2.04 16.63
C HIS A 358 21.41 0.80 16.76
N PHE A 359 20.56 0.54 15.77
CA PHE A 359 19.71 -0.65 15.71
C PHE A 359 20.55 -1.93 15.70
N LEU A 360 21.55 -2.04 14.82
CA LEU A 360 22.43 -3.21 14.74
C LEU A 360 23.24 -3.41 16.03
N SER A 361 23.79 -2.33 16.60
CA SER A 361 24.51 -2.40 17.87
C SER A 361 23.62 -2.85 19.04
N SER A 362 22.34 -2.43 19.04
CA SER A 362 21.38 -2.85 20.06
C SER A 362 21.07 -4.35 19.98
N LEU A 363 21.05 -4.94 18.77
CA LEU A 363 20.87 -6.38 18.59
C LEU A 363 22.08 -7.18 19.14
N CYS A 364 23.29 -6.64 19.08
CA CYS A 364 24.47 -7.25 19.69
C CYS A 364 24.41 -7.22 21.23
N ASN A 365 23.91 -6.13 21.82
CA ASN A 365 24.01 -5.86 23.27
C ASN A 365 22.88 -6.45 24.14
N GLN A 366 21.84 -7.07 23.56
CA GLN A 366 20.67 -7.53 24.32
C GLN A 366 20.97 -8.63 25.38
N HIS A 367 22.15 -9.21 25.37
CA HIS A 367 22.51 -10.17 26.44
C HIS A 367 22.72 -9.49 27.79
N THR A 368 23.13 -8.24 27.80
CA THR A 368 23.38 -7.47 29.03
C THR A 368 22.08 -7.15 29.78
N GLN A 369 20.96 -6.91 29.07
CA GLN A 369 19.66 -6.67 29.69
C GLN A 369 19.04 -7.94 30.29
N SER A 370 19.23 -9.11 29.69
CA SER A 370 18.74 -10.37 30.28
C SER A 370 19.52 -10.75 31.53
N LEU A 371 20.82 -10.47 31.58
CA LEU A 371 21.64 -10.67 32.78
C LEU A 371 21.33 -9.64 33.87
N LEU A 372 21.05 -8.40 33.53
CA LEU A 372 20.61 -7.38 34.47
C LEU A 372 19.24 -7.70 35.04
N ASN A 373 18.31 -8.19 34.23
CA ASN A 373 16.99 -8.62 34.70
C ASN A 373 17.06 -9.92 35.53
N SER A 374 17.96 -10.86 35.18
CA SER A 374 18.19 -12.05 36.00
C SER A 374 18.94 -11.74 37.30
N ALA A 375 19.88 -10.80 37.30
CA ALA A 375 20.55 -10.31 38.50
C ALA A 375 19.58 -9.52 39.42
N ALA A 376 18.71 -8.68 38.84
CA ALA A 376 17.67 -7.97 39.57
C ALA A 376 16.63 -8.93 40.19
N SER A 377 16.31 -10.04 39.51
CA SER A 377 15.43 -11.08 40.02
C SER A 377 16.07 -11.94 41.11
N GLN A 378 17.40 -12.05 41.14
CA GLN A 378 18.14 -12.80 42.18
C GLN A 378 18.42 -11.96 43.44
N THR A 379 18.36 -10.62 43.37
CA THR A 379 18.55 -9.74 44.52
C THR A 379 17.26 -9.48 45.31
N MET A 380 16.13 -10.04 44.93
CA MET A 380 14.86 -9.97 45.66
C MET A 380 14.46 -11.31 46.32
N ASN A 381 15.41 -12.06 46.85
CA ASN A 381 15.11 -13.15 47.77
C ASN A 381 15.81 -12.88 49.11
N PRO A 382 15.14 -12.31 50.12
CA PRO A 382 15.58 -12.46 51.48
C PRO A 382 14.99 -13.79 52.01
N ALA A 383 15.87 -14.78 52.15
CA ALA A 383 15.59 -15.91 53.00
C ALA A 383 15.38 -15.44 54.43
N SER A 384 14.29 -15.86 55.01
CA SER A 384 14.22 -16.22 56.45
C SER A 384 12.90 -16.95 56.69
N GLN A 385 13.02 -18.24 56.76
CA GLN A 385 12.05 -19.12 57.42
C GLN A 385 12.11 -18.80 58.92
N THR A 386 10.97 -18.52 59.53
CA THR A 386 10.69 -18.89 60.90
C THR A 386 9.22 -19.28 60.99
N THR A 387 9.01 -20.49 61.41
CA THR A 387 7.78 -21.19 61.68
C THR A 387 6.99 -20.57 62.88
N PRO A 388 5.68 -20.85 62.98
CA PRO A 388 4.71 -20.15 63.80
C PRO A 388 4.59 -20.71 65.22
N PRO A 389 3.84 -20.07 66.12
CA PRO A 389 2.96 -20.84 66.97
C PRO A 389 1.49 -20.41 66.87
N GLU A 390 0.74 -21.45 67.11
CA GLU A 390 -0.70 -21.64 67.17
C GLU A 390 -1.48 -20.70 68.09
N SER A 391 -2.76 -20.70 67.75
CA SER A 391 -3.96 -20.57 68.59
C SER A 391 -4.46 -19.19 68.98
N LEU A 392 -5.66 -18.86 68.66
CA LEU A 392 -6.88 -19.02 69.42
C LEU A 392 -8.10 -18.41 68.73
N ASN A 393 -9.06 -19.27 68.57
CA ASN A 393 -10.50 -19.06 68.40
C ASN A 393 -11.10 -17.79 69.03
N LYS A 394 -12.04 -17.14 68.30
CA LYS A 394 -13.43 -16.93 68.73
C LYS A 394 -14.25 -16.34 67.60
N LYS A 395 -15.13 -17.07 67.08
CA LYS A 395 -16.60 -17.03 66.92
C LYS A 395 -17.26 -15.72 67.35
N ILE A 396 -18.20 -15.26 66.53
CA ILE A 396 -19.62 -14.92 66.79
C ILE A 396 -20.04 -14.00 65.63
N VAL A 397 -20.84 -14.39 64.67
CA VAL A 397 -22.25 -14.74 64.54
C VAL A 397 -23.18 -13.53 64.37
N HIS A 398 -23.91 -13.56 63.24
CA HIS A 398 -25.24 -12.99 62.95
C HIS A 398 -25.39 -11.46 62.98
N GLU A 399 -26.18 -10.80 62.18
CA GLU A 399 -27.46 -11.12 61.54
C GLU A 399 -27.89 -9.92 60.68
N ALA A 400 -28.54 -10.22 59.63
CA ALA A 400 -29.84 -9.78 59.13
C ALA A 400 -29.96 -8.46 58.34
N ARG A 401 -30.40 -8.71 57.14
CA ARG A 401 -31.29 -7.87 56.31
C ARG A 401 -32.59 -7.60 57.11
N PRO A 402 -33.36 -6.51 56.90
CA PRO A 402 -34.32 -6.51 55.79
C PRO A 402 -34.76 -5.12 55.18
N THR A 403 -35.40 -5.30 54.05
CA THR A 403 -36.65 -4.71 53.48
C THR A 403 -36.76 -3.26 53.06
N GLN A 404 -37.17 -3.19 51.78
CA GLN A 404 -37.94 -2.11 51.14
C GLN A 404 -39.26 -1.83 51.86
N PRO A 405 -39.92 -0.66 51.64
CA PRO A 405 -41.01 -0.63 50.70
C PRO A 405 -41.32 0.68 49.93
N VAL A 406 -41.86 0.46 48.72
CA VAL A 406 -43.14 0.90 48.10
C VAL A 406 -43.31 2.38 47.65
N LYS A 407 -43.64 2.47 46.36
CA LYS A 407 -44.26 3.56 45.56
C LYS A 407 -45.56 4.10 46.19
N PRO A 408 -46.01 5.31 45.78
CA PRO A 408 -47.03 5.37 44.70
C PRO A 408 -46.91 6.53 43.70
N ALA A 409 -47.46 6.26 42.51
CA ALA A 409 -47.93 7.23 41.53
C ALA A 409 -49.47 7.43 41.79
N PRO A 410 -50.26 8.23 41.05
CA PRO A 410 -50.02 9.09 39.87
C PRO A 410 -50.77 10.46 39.93
N ALA A 411 -50.53 11.35 38.95
CA ALA A 411 -51.63 12.19 38.41
C ALA A 411 -51.25 12.86 37.08
N LYS A 412 -52.27 12.88 36.21
CA LYS A 412 -52.36 13.32 34.83
C LYS A 412 -52.40 14.84 34.67
N SER A 413 -52.06 15.26 33.48
CA SER A 413 -52.67 16.24 32.52
C SER A 413 -51.68 17.36 32.18
N THR A 414 -51.47 17.81 30.98
CA THR A 414 -52.22 18.09 29.77
C THR A 414 -51.21 18.56 28.70
N THR A 415 -51.45 18.16 27.48
CA THR A 415 -50.83 18.68 26.24
C THR A 415 -51.22 20.13 26.02
N PRO A 416 -50.40 20.98 25.39
CA PRO A 416 -50.68 21.26 23.97
C PRO A 416 -49.46 21.29 23.03
N GLU A 417 -49.75 21.08 21.78
CA GLU A 417 -48.94 21.16 20.58
C GLU A 417 -48.12 22.44 20.46
N ALA A 418 -46.88 22.29 19.95
CA ALA A 418 -46.26 23.30 19.09
C ALA A 418 -45.05 22.76 18.33
N LYS A 419 -45.20 22.74 17.02
CA LYS A 419 -44.22 23.06 15.96
C LYS A 419 -42.79 22.52 16.04
N SER A 420 -42.47 21.70 15.03
CA SER A 420 -41.16 21.37 14.52
C SER A 420 -40.29 22.61 14.24
N GLU A 421 -39.21 22.78 14.93
CA GLU A 421 -38.08 23.61 14.51
C GLU A 421 -36.84 22.75 14.36
N GLN A 422 -36.30 22.76 13.15
CA GLN A 422 -34.99 22.19 12.80
C GLN A 422 -33.91 22.94 13.59
N ALA A 423 -33.25 22.28 14.54
CA ALA A 423 -32.12 22.81 15.25
C ALA A 423 -30.85 22.65 14.38
N THR A 424 -30.49 23.72 13.69
CA THR A 424 -29.12 23.98 13.24
C THR A 424 -28.27 24.26 14.48
N THR A 425 -27.43 23.29 14.86
CA THR A 425 -26.46 23.44 15.95
C THR A 425 -25.37 24.42 15.53
N SER A 426 -25.54 25.70 15.81
CA SER A 426 -24.47 26.69 15.78
C SER A 426 -23.51 26.43 16.94
N ALA A 427 -22.20 26.50 16.67
CA ALA A 427 -21.17 26.36 17.69
C ALA A 427 -21.36 27.40 18.81
N PRO A 428 -21.08 27.05 20.09
CA PRO A 428 -21.25 27.97 21.22
C PRO A 428 -20.49 29.29 21.01
N GLN A 429 -21.09 30.41 21.39
CA GLN A 429 -20.39 31.69 21.37
C GLN A 429 -19.10 31.58 22.22
N GLY A 430 -17.96 31.94 21.63
CA GLY A 430 -16.63 31.80 22.23
C GLY A 430 -15.81 30.62 21.74
N TRP A 431 -16.38 29.58 21.09
CA TRP A 431 -15.61 28.46 20.55
C TRP A 431 -14.62 28.92 19.49
N HIS A 432 -15.04 29.74 18.55
CA HIS A 432 -14.18 30.27 17.50
C HIS A 432 -13.06 31.17 18.04
N ALA A 433 -13.37 32.00 19.03
CA ALA A 433 -12.36 32.83 19.69
C ALA A 433 -11.30 31.99 20.42
N ALA A 434 -11.70 30.89 21.05
CA ALA A 434 -10.77 29.96 21.68
C ALA A 434 -9.85 29.27 20.66
N LEU A 435 -10.41 28.87 19.52
CA LEU A 435 -9.63 28.27 18.43
C LEU A 435 -8.65 29.26 17.81
N GLU A 436 -9.02 30.51 17.67
CA GLU A 436 -8.14 31.57 17.18
C GLU A 436 -6.94 31.79 18.12
N ILE A 437 -7.17 31.84 19.41
CA ILE A 437 -6.10 31.93 20.43
C ILE A 437 -5.18 30.70 20.37
N LEU A 438 -5.74 29.50 20.16
CA LEU A 438 -4.96 28.28 20.04
C LEU A 438 -4.15 28.23 18.73
N SER A 439 -4.62 28.86 17.65
CA SER A 439 -3.91 28.93 16.37
C SER A 439 -2.62 29.74 16.44
N GLN A 440 -2.53 30.68 17.37
CA GLN A 440 -1.37 31.56 17.57
C GLN A 440 -0.31 30.97 18.50
N GLN A 441 -0.55 29.79 19.09
CA GLN A 441 0.41 29.14 19.99
C GLN A 441 1.55 28.46 19.21
N PRO A 442 2.75 28.35 19.82
CA PRO A 442 3.88 27.62 19.22
C PRO A 442 3.55 26.15 18.93
N ASP A 443 2.85 25.49 19.85
CA ASP A 443 2.35 24.12 19.66
C ASP A 443 0.95 24.16 19.04
N LYS A 444 0.87 23.80 17.76
CA LYS A 444 -0.37 23.81 16.97
C LYS A 444 -1.16 22.50 17.03
N ILE A 445 -0.67 21.49 17.75
CA ILE A 445 -1.33 20.18 17.82
C ILE A 445 -2.75 20.28 18.43
N PRO A 446 -2.98 20.95 19.58
CA PRO A 446 -4.33 21.11 20.11
C PRO A 446 -5.27 21.83 19.14
N TYR A 447 -4.79 22.86 18.45
CA TYR A 447 -5.57 23.57 17.43
C TYR A 447 -5.96 22.64 16.28
N SER A 448 -5.04 21.84 15.75
CA SER A 448 -5.30 20.94 14.61
C SER A 448 -6.34 19.87 14.93
N ILE A 449 -6.40 19.40 16.17
CA ILE A 449 -7.37 18.41 16.64
C ILE A 449 -8.74 19.08 16.86
N LEU A 450 -8.79 20.24 17.52
CA LEU A 450 -10.02 20.89 17.95
C LEU A 450 -10.72 21.69 16.84
N ARG A 451 -10.01 22.10 15.78
CA ARG A 451 -10.60 22.92 14.70
C ARG A 451 -11.73 22.21 13.93
N ASN A 452 -11.69 20.90 13.85
CA ASN A 452 -12.70 20.08 13.16
C ASN A 452 -13.71 19.44 14.13
N ALA A 453 -13.62 19.74 15.42
CA ALA A 453 -14.49 19.21 16.45
C ALA A 453 -15.82 19.98 16.53
N GLN A 454 -16.88 19.28 16.92
CA GLN A 454 -18.19 19.88 17.16
C GLN A 454 -18.42 20.01 18.66
N PRO A 455 -18.43 21.24 19.21
CA PRO A 455 -18.71 21.47 20.62
C PRO A 455 -20.21 21.46 20.92
N SER A 456 -20.59 20.85 22.04
CA SER A 456 -21.95 20.91 22.60
C SER A 456 -21.85 21.22 24.09
N ILE A 457 -22.64 22.17 24.57
CA ILE A 457 -22.68 22.55 25.99
C ILE A 457 -23.96 22.01 26.61
N SER A 458 -23.81 21.27 27.72
CA SER A 458 -24.89 20.78 28.55
C SER A 458 -24.62 21.17 29.99
N ASN A 459 -25.39 22.11 30.52
CA ASN A 459 -25.16 22.68 31.84
C ASN A 459 -23.74 23.29 31.98
N THR A 460 -22.89 22.72 32.83
CA THR A 460 -21.50 23.16 33.09
C THR A 460 -20.46 22.27 32.36
N THR A 461 -20.90 21.32 31.52
CA THR A 461 -20.02 20.38 30.81
C THR A 461 -19.99 20.70 29.32
N LEU A 462 -18.77 20.88 28.78
CA LEU A 462 -18.50 20.99 27.37
C LEU A 462 -18.18 19.58 26.82
N THR A 463 -19.03 19.03 25.96
CA THR A 463 -18.77 17.80 25.23
C THR A 463 -18.25 18.16 23.85
N VAL A 464 -17.06 17.69 23.51
CA VAL A 464 -16.39 17.94 22.23
C VAL A 464 -16.40 16.65 21.42
N TYR A 465 -17.17 16.65 20.33
CA TYR A 465 -17.27 15.52 19.41
C TYR A 465 -16.18 15.62 18.34
N ILE A 466 -15.31 14.61 18.27
CA ILE A 466 -14.20 14.57 17.32
C ILE A 466 -14.41 13.38 16.38
N ASP A 467 -14.27 13.63 15.08
CA ASP A 467 -14.29 12.57 14.08
C ASP A 467 -13.04 11.69 14.24
N ASN A 468 -13.21 10.35 14.27
CA ASN A 468 -12.13 9.38 14.47
C ASN A 468 -11.33 9.53 15.77
N PHE A 469 -11.96 9.96 16.85
CA PHE A 469 -11.32 10.02 18.17
C PHE A 469 -10.79 8.63 18.58
N ASN A 470 -9.51 8.56 18.90
CA ASN A 470 -8.81 7.34 19.29
C ASN A 470 -7.86 7.61 20.47
N SER A 471 -7.31 6.54 21.05
CA SER A 471 -6.39 6.63 22.20
C SER A 471 -5.15 7.48 21.92
N PHE A 472 -4.69 7.58 20.68
CA PHE A 472 -3.57 8.43 20.31
C PHE A 472 -3.92 9.93 20.40
N LEU A 473 -5.08 10.34 19.87
CA LEU A 473 -5.54 11.74 19.96
C LEU A 473 -5.83 12.14 21.40
N GLU A 474 -6.36 11.20 22.20
CA GLU A 474 -6.60 11.38 23.63
C GLU A 474 -5.28 11.61 24.39
N SER A 475 -4.24 10.82 24.13
CA SER A 475 -2.90 11.01 24.69
C SER A 475 -2.32 12.37 24.32
N GLN A 476 -2.40 12.77 23.05
CA GLN A 476 -1.88 14.04 22.56
C GLN A 476 -2.58 15.26 23.20
N LEU A 477 -3.88 15.17 23.47
CA LEU A 477 -4.62 16.22 24.19
C LEU A 477 -4.31 16.21 25.70
N SER A 478 -4.17 15.03 26.31
CA SER A 478 -3.89 14.91 27.75
C SER A 478 -2.50 15.43 28.11
N GLU A 479 -1.48 15.11 27.31
CA GLU A 479 -0.11 15.62 27.48
C GLU A 479 -0.02 17.15 27.40
N ARG A 480 -0.93 17.79 26.65
CA ARG A 480 -0.97 19.23 26.39
C ARG A 480 -2.09 19.96 27.12
N THR A 481 -2.67 19.35 28.14
CA THR A 481 -3.79 19.91 28.90
C THR A 481 -3.50 21.32 29.43
N ALA A 482 -2.27 21.59 29.86
CA ALA A 482 -1.85 22.91 30.36
C ALA A 482 -1.90 24.01 29.27
N ILE A 483 -1.83 23.65 27.98
CA ILE A 483 -1.82 24.61 26.85
C ILE A 483 -3.24 25.00 26.44
N TRP A 484 -4.12 24.02 26.22
CA TRP A 484 -5.44 24.27 25.63
C TRP A 484 -6.56 24.48 26.65
N LYS A 485 -6.55 23.77 27.79
CA LYS A 485 -7.66 23.76 28.73
C LYS A 485 -7.92 25.15 29.36
N PRO A 486 -6.93 25.92 29.87
CA PRO A 486 -7.17 27.23 30.43
C PRO A 486 -7.77 28.20 29.39
N LYS A 487 -7.38 28.08 28.13
CA LYS A 487 -7.81 28.98 27.06
C LYS A 487 -9.25 28.71 26.63
N LEU A 488 -9.66 27.42 26.59
CA LEU A 488 -11.05 27.03 26.37
C LEU A 488 -11.94 27.48 27.51
N LEU A 489 -11.51 27.31 28.75
CA LEU A 489 -12.27 27.74 29.93
C LEU A 489 -12.41 29.25 30.01
N ASN A 490 -11.38 30.04 29.66
CA ASN A 490 -11.45 31.49 29.63
C ASN A 490 -12.36 32.03 28.51
N ALA A 491 -12.41 31.35 27.37
CA ALA A 491 -13.25 31.74 26.22
C ALA A 491 -14.73 31.31 26.38
N LEU A 492 -14.99 30.34 27.25
CA LEU A 492 -16.32 29.77 27.49
C LEU A 492 -16.67 29.86 29.01
N PRO A 493 -17.04 31.03 29.50
CA PRO A 493 -17.36 31.22 30.92
C PRO A 493 -18.59 30.38 31.33
N GLY A 494 -18.49 29.69 32.48
CA GLY A 494 -19.54 28.80 32.99
C GLY A 494 -19.29 27.31 32.76
N ILE A 495 -18.22 26.92 32.06
CA ILE A 495 -17.83 25.52 31.89
C ILE A 495 -16.82 25.11 32.96
N THR A 496 -17.12 24.00 33.62
CA THR A 496 -16.23 23.41 34.64
C THR A 496 -15.60 22.09 34.18
N THR A 497 -16.27 21.38 33.29
CA THR A 497 -15.84 20.06 32.83
C THR A 497 -15.79 20.01 31.31
N ILE A 498 -14.74 19.37 30.75
CA ILE A 498 -14.57 19.15 29.30
C ILE A 498 -14.44 17.66 29.09
N GLN A 499 -15.27 17.11 28.21
CA GLN A 499 -15.28 15.69 27.82
C GLN A 499 -15.12 15.56 26.31
N PHE A 500 -14.34 14.55 25.87
CA PHE A 500 -14.15 14.21 24.46
C PHE A 500 -14.89 12.92 24.15
N THR A 501 -15.64 12.89 23.04
CA THR A 501 -16.41 11.72 22.61
C THR A 501 -16.37 11.55 21.10
N LEU A 502 -16.57 10.31 20.64
CA LEU A 502 -16.78 10.02 19.23
C LEU A 502 -18.12 10.59 18.77
N LYS A 503 -18.13 11.21 17.60
CA LYS A 503 -19.38 11.67 16.97
C LYS A 503 -20.30 10.47 16.71
N PRO A 504 -21.55 10.47 17.19
CA PRO A 504 -22.49 9.40 16.88
C PRO A 504 -22.77 9.36 15.38
N LYS A 505 -22.63 8.18 14.75
CA LYS A 505 -23.06 7.97 13.38
C LYS A 505 -24.58 8.14 13.32
N ASN A 506 -25.07 9.08 12.53
CA ASN A 506 -26.50 9.19 12.19
C ASN A 506 -26.92 7.92 11.44
N THR A 507 -27.57 7.01 12.12
CA THR A 507 -28.36 5.93 11.51
C THR A 507 -29.69 6.53 11.15
N THR A 508 -29.90 6.79 9.88
CA THR A 508 -31.23 6.96 9.29
C THR A 508 -32.01 5.66 9.50
N LYS A 509 -33.09 5.77 10.26
CA LYS A 509 -34.10 4.72 10.38
C LYS A 509 -34.85 4.63 9.06
N GLU A 510 -34.78 3.51 8.39
CA GLU A 510 -35.82 3.07 7.44
C GLU A 510 -36.58 1.89 8.04
N ASP A 511 -37.86 1.97 7.85
CA ASP A 511 -38.95 1.21 8.43
C ASP A 511 -38.79 -0.32 8.29
N THR A 512 -39.03 -1.00 9.41
CA THR A 512 -39.39 -2.41 9.44
C THR A 512 -40.85 -2.53 9.84
N SER A 513 -41.67 -2.98 8.91
CA SER A 513 -42.96 -3.64 9.20
C SER A 513 -42.96 -4.99 8.50
N ALA A 514 -43.09 -6.02 9.26
CA ALA A 514 -43.90 -7.22 9.10
C ALA A 514 -43.18 -8.55 9.39
N LYS A 515 -43.65 -9.12 10.51
CA LYS A 515 -44.08 -10.51 10.78
C LYS A 515 -43.04 -11.63 10.88
N ASN A 516 -43.09 -12.19 12.11
CA ASN A 516 -42.76 -13.53 12.54
C ASN A 516 -43.14 -14.65 11.55
N ASP A 517 -42.25 -15.62 11.40
CA ASP A 517 -42.52 -16.99 11.82
C ASP A 517 -41.25 -17.87 11.69
N GLY A 518 -40.96 -18.56 12.68
CA GLY A 518 -40.49 -19.86 13.09
C GLY A 518 -39.42 -20.61 12.29
N GLN A 519 -38.45 -21.06 13.09
CA GLN A 519 -37.78 -22.37 13.07
C GLN A 519 -36.58 -22.65 12.15
N ALA A 520 -35.55 -23.13 12.82
CA ALA A 520 -34.54 -24.13 12.44
C ALA A 520 -33.32 -23.66 11.61
N SER A 521 -32.19 -23.65 12.34
CA SER A 521 -30.85 -23.78 11.73
C SER A 521 -30.72 -25.06 10.91
N PRO A 522 -29.94 -25.01 9.83
CA PRO A 522 -29.07 -26.12 9.55
C PRO A 522 -27.60 -25.72 9.37
N THR A 523 -26.78 -26.51 9.99
CA THR A 523 -25.37 -26.79 9.81
C THR A 523 -24.90 -26.64 8.36
N GLN A 524 -23.83 -25.87 8.18
CA GLN A 524 -23.07 -25.84 6.92
C GLN A 524 -22.24 -27.13 6.79
N PRO A 525 -22.27 -27.81 5.62
CA PRO A 525 -21.32 -28.88 5.32
C PRO A 525 -20.02 -28.31 4.75
N VAL A 526 -18.91 -28.74 5.32
CA VAL A 526 -17.56 -28.59 4.81
C VAL A 526 -17.45 -29.36 3.49
N LEU A 527 -17.31 -28.66 2.37
CA LEU A 527 -17.06 -29.26 1.06
C LEU A 527 -15.56 -29.54 0.89
N SER A 528 -15.21 -30.81 0.86
CA SER A 528 -13.88 -31.31 0.50
C SER A 528 -13.63 -31.15 -1.01
N ALA A 529 -12.38 -30.76 -1.35
CA ALA A 529 -11.90 -30.38 -2.67
C ALA A 529 -11.75 -31.55 -3.68
N ARG A 530 -12.75 -32.42 -3.84
CA ARG A 530 -12.62 -33.59 -4.73
C ARG A 530 -13.70 -33.77 -5.81
N ASN A 531 -14.65 -32.86 -5.99
CA ASN A 531 -15.72 -32.99 -6.99
C ASN A 531 -15.95 -31.73 -7.81
N LEU A 532 -14.92 -31.25 -8.51
CA LEU A 532 -15.03 -30.13 -9.48
C LEU A 532 -14.66 -30.51 -10.92
N ALA A 533 -14.67 -31.79 -11.27
CA ALA A 533 -14.21 -32.27 -12.58
C ALA A 533 -15.31 -32.53 -13.62
N GLU A 534 -16.59 -32.55 -13.28
CA GLU A 534 -17.65 -32.82 -14.28
C GLU A 534 -18.93 -32.02 -13.97
N GLY A 535 -19.14 -30.94 -14.73
CA GLY A 535 -20.38 -30.16 -14.72
C GLY A 535 -20.62 -29.42 -16.06
N PRO A 536 -21.86 -29.09 -16.42
CA PRO A 536 -22.23 -28.51 -17.70
C PRO A 536 -21.54 -27.15 -18.02
N THR A 537 -20.90 -26.55 -17.03
CA THR A 537 -20.09 -25.32 -17.17
C THR A 537 -18.73 -25.58 -17.82
N THR A 538 -18.16 -26.79 -17.65
CA THR A 538 -16.86 -27.18 -18.22
C THR A 538 -16.94 -27.38 -19.72
N ASP A 539 -18.03 -27.99 -20.19
CA ASP A 539 -18.28 -28.18 -21.64
C ASP A 539 -18.50 -26.85 -22.37
N LEU A 540 -19.12 -25.88 -21.71
CA LEU A 540 -19.29 -24.54 -22.27
C LEU A 540 -17.97 -23.78 -22.39
N ILE A 541 -17.08 -23.92 -21.41
CA ILE A 541 -15.74 -23.31 -21.40
C ILE A 541 -14.86 -23.94 -22.46
N MET A 542 -14.86 -25.29 -22.63
CA MET A 542 -14.06 -25.99 -23.64
C MET A 542 -14.53 -25.72 -25.08
N LYS A 543 -15.81 -25.39 -25.26
CA LYS A 543 -16.35 -25.03 -26.57
C LYS A 543 -15.88 -23.66 -27.06
N TYR A 544 -15.54 -22.76 -26.15
CA TYR A 544 -15.15 -21.39 -26.48
C TYR A 544 -13.65 -21.11 -26.24
N PHE A 545 -12.96 -21.99 -25.53
CA PHE A 545 -11.53 -21.87 -25.23
C PHE A 545 -10.84 -23.26 -25.44
N PRO A 546 -10.40 -23.60 -26.65
CA PRO A 546 -9.67 -24.84 -26.88
C PRO A 546 -8.26 -24.77 -26.27
N GLY A 547 -8.16 -25.09 -24.98
CA GLY A 547 -6.92 -25.23 -24.23
C GLY A 547 -7.01 -26.44 -23.31
N LYS A 548 -5.90 -27.17 -23.09
CA LYS A 548 -5.85 -28.27 -22.12
C LYS A 548 -5.92 -27.70 -20.71
N LEU A 549 -6.89 -28.17 -19.91
CA LEU A 549 -6.84 -28.04 -18.46
C LEU A 549 -5.63 -28.81 -17.91
N ILE A 550 -4.73 -28.11 -17.25
CA ILE A 550 -3.62 -28.68 -16.48
C ILE A 550 -4.05 -28.84 -15.02
#